data_7963f291dc7c84b381423498a28b2e01
#
_entry.id   7963f291dc7c84b381423498a28b2e01
#
_cell.length_a   1.000
_cell.length_b   1.000
_cell.length_c   1.000
_cell.angle_alpha   90.00
_cell.angle_beta   90.00
_cell.angle_gamma   90.00
#
_symmetry.space_group_name_H-M   'P 1'
#
loop_
_entity.id
_entity.type
_entity.pdbx_description
1 polymer ?
#
loop_
_entity_poly.entity_id
_entity_poly.type
_entity_poly.pdbx_seq_one_letter_code
_entity_poly.pdbx_strand_id
1 'polypeptide(L)'
;SEKYGIKGAMVSAVDLTKGLGIYIGMEILNVPGVTGYLDTNYVGKAEYSLEALERVDLVYIHVEAPDEASHAGNYKDKIKAIEDFDALVVGTVLRGIKAFEDYRVLVMPDHPTPIEVRTHTDEPVPFVIYDSREKKNNKGAVFSEEILNAEGVVKIQHGHELMDYFIRG
;
A
#
# COMPACT_ATOMS: atom_id res chain seq x y z
N SER A 1 -8.65 -1.92 -16.20
CA SER A 1 -7.65 -1.59 -17.22
C SER A 1 -7.58 -2.70 -18.26
N GLU A 2 -7.27 -2.36 -19.50
CA GLU A 2 -7.26 -3.30 -20.66
C GLU A 2 -6.34 -4.52 -20.43
N LYS A 3 -5.18 -4.34 -19.78
CA LYS A 3 -4.19 -5.43 -19.57
C LYS A 3 -4.73 -6.57 -18.71
N TYR A 4 -5.49 -6.27 -17.68
CA TYR A 4 -5.94 -7.27 -16.68
C TYR A 4 -7.44 -7.56 -16.73
N GLY A 5 -8.22 -6.75 -17.47
CA GLY A 5 -9.67 -6.87 -17.52
C GLY A 5 -10.38 -6.55 -16.20
N ILE A 6 -9.70 -5.84 -15.27
CA ILE A 6 -10.22 -5.49 -13.96
C ILE A 6 -10.54 -4.01 -13.85
N LYS A 7 -11.50 -3.67 -13.00
CA LYS A 7 -11.81 -2.30 -12.59
C LYS A 7 -11.00 -1.97 -11.36
N GLY A 8 -10.46 -0.75 -11.29
CA GLY A 8 -9.69 -0.28 -10.15
C GLY A 8 -10.16 1.05 -9.61
N ALA A 9 -9.92 1.28 -8.32
CA ALA A 9 -10.05 2.59 -7.69
C ALA A 9 -8.77 2.95 -6.95
N MET A 10 -8.58 4.23 -6.66
CA MET A 10 -7.40 4.75 -5.98
C MET A 10 -7.76 5.86 -5.00
N VAL A 11 -7.11 5.88 -3.85
CA VAL A 11 -7.06 7.02 -2.95
C VAL A 11 -5.62 7.48 -2.76
N SER A 12 -5.37 8.78 -2.95
CA SER A 12 -4.07 9.43 -2.74
C SER A 12 -4.28 10.91 -2.45
N ALA A 13 -3.37 11.57 -1.73
CA ALA A 13 -3.32 13.02 -1.63
C ALA A 13 -2.51 13.63 -2.79
N VAL A 14 -1.57 12.88 -3.37
CA VAL A 14 -0.65 13.36 -4.42
C VAL A 14 -1.33 13.43 -5.78
N ASP A 15 -1.32 14.60 -6.40
CA ASP A 15 -1.99 14.83 -7.70
C ASP A 15 -1.32 14.03 -8.83
N LEU A 16 0.00 13.80 -8.75
CA LEU A 16 0.71 12.97 -9.72
C LEU A 16 0.16 11.53 -9.76
N THR A 17 0.03 10.90 -8.57
CA THR A 17 -0.50 9.53 -8.48
C THR A 17 -1.95 9.45 -8.89
N LYS A 18 -2.79 10.44 -8.52
CA LYS A 18 -4.16 10.55 -9.02
C LYS A 18 -4.21 10.66 -10.54
N GLY A 19 -3.33 11.50 -11.14
CA GLY A 19 -3.23 11.66 -12.58
C GLY A 19 -2.86 10.34 -13.28
N LEU A 20 -1.91 9.58 -12.73
CA LEU A 20 -1.58 8.25 -13.21
C LEU A 20 -2.77 7.28 -13.09
N GLY A 21 -3.49 7.31 -11.96
CA GLY A 21 -4.71 6.53 -11.75
C GLY A 21 -5.76 6.81 -12.83
N ILE A 22 -6.04 8.09 -13.09
CA ILE A 22 -6.98 8.51 -14.15
C ILE A 22 -6.50 8.01 -15.53
N TYR A 23 -5.21 8.16 -15.83
CA TYR A 23 -4.65 7.75 -17.11
C TYR A 23 -4.81 6.26 -17.39
N ILE A 24 -4.69 5.41 -16.36
CA ILE A 24 -4.89 3.96 -16.48
C ILE A 24 -6.35 3.51 -16.25
N GLY A 25 -7.28 4.46 -16.11
CA GLY A 25 -8.73 4.20 -16.01
C GLY A 25 -9.21 3.78 -14.63
N MET A 26 -8.52 4.17 -13.56
CA MET A 26 -8.99 3.97 -12.18
C MET A 26 -9.96 5.07 -11.74
N GLU A 27 -10.94 4.71 -10.93
CA GLU A 27 -11.77 5.65 -10.18
C GLU A 27 -10.93 6.34 -9.09
N ILE A 28 -10.98 7.67 -8.98
CA ILE A 28 -10.33 8.38 -7.88
C ILE A 28 -11.33 8.59 -6.73
N LEU A 29 -11.02 8.02 -5.58
CA LEU A 29 -11.86 8.13 -4.39
C LEU A 29 -11.62 9.48 -3.70
N ASN A 30 -12.67 10.28 -3.60
CA ASN A 30 -12.62 11.57 -2.91
C ASN A 30 -12.94 11.39 -1.43
N VAL A 31 -11.90 11.23 -0.61
CA VAL A 31 -12.02 11.00 0.84
C VAL A 31 -11.81 12.33 1.58
N PRO A 32 -12.76 12.79 2.40
CA PRO A 32 -12.59 14.01 3.18
C PRO A 32 -11.42 13.94 4.14
N GLY A 33 -10.66 15.04 4.25
CA GLY A 33 -9.54 15.14 5.19
C GLY A 33 -8.28 14.36 4.78
N VAL A 34 -8.17 13.95 3.52
CA VAL A 34 -6.95 13.34 2.99
C VAL A 34 -5.91 14.44 2.74
N THR A 35 -4.75 14.28 3.36
CA THR A 35 -3.54 15.10 3.20
C THR A 35 -2.33 14.19 2.91
N GLY A 36 -1.19 14.77 2.53
CA GLY A 36 0.10 14.07 2.43
C GLY A 36 0.83 13.92 3.77
N TYR A 37 0.29 14.44 4.88
CA TYR A 37 0.98 14.59 6.15
C TYR A 37 0.38 13.68 7.24
N LEU A 38 0.94 13.79 8.48
CA LEU A 38 0.51 12.99 9.64
C LEU A 38 -0.96 13.15 10.00
N ASP A 39 -1.56 14.28 9.69
CA ASP A 39 -2.97 14.62 9.98
C ASP A 39 -3.95 14.03 8.95
N THR A 40 -3.45 13.25 7.99
CA THR A 40 -4.30 12.62 6.96
C THR A 40 -5.37 11.73 7.59
N ASN A 41 -6.52 11.63 6.93
CA ASN A 41 -7.60 10.74 7.34
C ASN A 41 -7.29 9.28 6.97
N TYR A 42 -6.43 8.61 7.77
CA TYR A 42 -6.03 7.20 7.57
C TYR A 42 -7.25 6.26 7.54
N VAL A 43 -8.14 6.39 8.52
CA VAL A 43 -9.33 5.53 8.63
C VAL A 43 -10.24 5.72 7.43
N GLY A 44 -10.50 6.98 7.04
CA GLY A 44 -11.31 7.28 5.86
C GLY A 44 -10.71 6.70 4.58
N LYS A 45 -9.38 6.75 4.39
CA LYS A 45 -8.73 6.10 3.25
C LYS A 45 -9.10 4.60 3.20
N ALA A 46 -9.08 3.90 4.33
CA ALA A 46 -9.41 2.48 4.40
C ALA A 46 -10.91 2.20 4.21
N GLU A 47 -11.79 2.95 4.87
CA GLU A 47 -13.24 2.74 4.80
C GLU A 47 -13.80 2.99 3.40
N TYR A 48 -13.44 4.11 2.75
CA TYR A 48 -13.85 4.38 1.37
C TYR A 48 -13.28 3.35 0.37
N SER A 49 -12.11 2.80 0.67
CA SER A 49 -11.53 1.73 -0.13
C SER A 49 -12.31 0.42 -0.02
N LEU A 50 -12.74 0.06 1.19
CA LEU A 50 -13.58 -1.12 1.41
C LEU A 50 -14.96 -0.97 0.73
N GLU A 51 -15.56 0.22 0.82
CA GLU A 51 -16.81 0.52 0.11
C GLU A 51 -16.62 0.43 -1.43
N ALA A 52 -15.49 0.94 -1.94
CA ALA A 52 -15.19 0.86 -3.36
C ALA A 52 -15.05 -0.58 -3.87
N LEU A 53 -14.54 -1.51 -3.06
CA LEU A 53 -14.41 -2.93 -3.42
C LEU A 53 -15.75 -3.63 -3.66
N GLU A 54 -16.89 -3.05 -3.26
CA GLU A 54 -18.22 -3.56 -3.61
C GLU A 54 -18.54 -3.40 -5.12
N ARG A 55 -17.79 -2.53 -5.85
CA ARG A 55 -18.03 -2.21 -7.27
C ARG A 55 -16.81 -2.28 -8.18
N VAL A 56 -15.61 -2.43 -7.59
CA VAL A 56 -14.34 -2.59 -8.32
C VAL A 56 -13.58 -3.81 -7.81
N ASP A 57 -12.64 -4.32 -8.62
CA ASP A 57 -11.88 -5.53 -8.33
C ASP A 57 -10.57 -5.24 -7.56
N LEU A 58 -10.08 -4.01 -7.61
CA LEU A 58 -8.81 -3.59 -7.02
C LEU A 58 -8.92 -2.17 -6.45
N VAL A 59 -8.39 -1.95 -5.25
CA VAL A 59 -8.18 -0.60 -4.72
C VAL A 59 -6.72 -0.39 -4.37
N TYR A 60 -6.16 0.73 -4.81
CA TYR A 60 -4.83 1.20 -4.45
C TYR A 60 -4.95 2.30 -3.40
N ILE A 61 -4.41 2.04 -2.20
CA ILE A 61 -4.39 2.99 -1.07
C ILE A 61 -2.99 3.56 -0.95
N HIS A 62 -2.82 4.83 -1.24
CA HIS A 62 -1.55 5.55 -1.12
C HIS A 62 -1.54 6.41 0.14
N VAL A 63 -0.46 6.28 0.94
CA VAL A 63 -0.24 7.06 2.17
C VAL A 63 1.13 7.69 2.11
N GLU A 64 1.19 8.99 2.03
CA GLU A 64 2.38 9.79 1.79
C GLU A 64 3.13 10.18 3.08
N ALA A 65 2.44 10.17 4.22
CA ALA A 65 2.95 10.71 5.48
C ALA A 65 4.33 10.16 5.92
N PRO A 66 4.68 8.87 5.76
CA PRO A 66 6.02 8.37 6.06
C PRO A 66 7.10 8.99 5.18
N ASP A 67 6.79 9.25 3.90
CA ASP A 67 7.68 9.88 2.94
C ASP A 67 7.92 11.35 3.27
N GLU A 68 6.86 12.11 3.48
CA GLU A 68 6.93 13.54 3.84
C GLU A 68 7.71 13.76 5.15
N ALA A 69 7.49 12.91 6.18
CA ALA A 69 8.26 12.94 7.41
C ALA A 69 9.75 12.66 7.17
N SER A 70 10.07 11.80 6.20
CA SER A 70 11.44 11.48 5.81
C SER A 70 12.12 12.64 5.10
N HIS A 71 11.45 13.30 4.16
CA HIS A 71 11.95 14.50 3.49
C HIS A 71 12.21 15.63 4.48
N ALA A 72 11.36 15.78 5.50
CA ALA A 72 11.58 16.70 6.61
C ALA A 72 12.74 16.31 7.55
N GLY A 73 13.24 15.07 7.45
CA GLY A 73 14.27 14.53 8.33
C GLY A 73 13.77 14.25 9.75
N ASN A 74 12.45 14.07 9.92
CA ASN A 74 11.83 13.87 11.21
C ASN A 74 11.54 12.39 11.47
N TYR A 75 12.46 11.69 12.11
CA TYR A 75 12.33 10.26 12.37
C TYR A 75 11.16 9.91 13.31
N LYS A 76 10.79 10.81 14.25
CA LYS A 76 9.67 10.58 15.17
C LYS A 76 8.34 10.58 14.41
N ASP A 77 8.16 11.54 13.53
CA ASP A 77 6.97 11.63 12.70
C ASP A 77 6.91 10.48 11.69
N LYS A 78 8.07 10.03 11.17
CA LYS A 78 8.12 8.85 10.29
C LYS A 78 7.67 7.59 11.02
N ILE A 79 8.18 7.33 12.23
CA ILE A 79 7.75 6.19 13.06
C ILE A 79 6.23 6.28 13.32
N LYS A 80 5.76 7.45 13.73
CA LYS A 80 4.32 7.67 14.00
C LYS A 80 3.47 7.43 12.74
N ALA A 81 3.90 7.91 11.58
CA ALA A 81 3.20 7.71 10.32
C ALA A 81 3.09 6.22 9.95
N ILE A 82 4.17 5.44 10.17
CA ILE A 82 4.18 4.00 9.92
C ILE A 82 3.27 3.25 10.90
N GLU A 83 3.32 3.61 12.18
CA GLU A 83 2.42 3.03 13.21
C GLU A 83 0.95 3.33 12.91
N ASP A 84 0.64 4.57 12.51
CA ASP A 84 -0.73 4.97 12.14
C ASP A 84 -1.18 4.28 10.85
N PHE A 85 -0.30 4.13 9.86
CA PHE A 85 -0.60 3.36 8.66
C PHE A 85 -0.94 1.91 9.00
N ASP A 86 -0.12 1.25 9.82
CA ASP A 86 -0.37 -0.14 10.22
C ASP A 86 -1.70 -0.26 10.99
N ALA A 87 -1.88 0.53 12.03
CA ALA A 87 -3.06 0.42 12.89
C ALA A 87 -4.36 0.88 12.23
N LEU A 88 -4.33 2.02 11.52
CA LEU A 88 -5.53 2.73 11.06
C LEU A 88 -5.88 2.40 9.59
N VAL A 89 -4.90 2.10 8.74
CA VAL A 89 -5.17 1.67 7.36
C VAL A 89 -5.17 0.15 7.27
N VAL A 90 -4.03 -0.49 7.50
CA VAL A 90 -3.89 -1.96 7.35
C VAL A 90 -4.85 -2.69 8.29
N GLY A 91 -4.87 -2.29 9.57
CA GLY A 91 -5.77 -2.88 10.56
C GLY A 91 -7.25 -2.70 10.21
N THR A 92 -7.66 -1.55 9.68
CA THR A 92 -9.05 -1.31 9.25
C THR A 92 -9.40 -2.14 8.01
N VAL A 93 -8.51 -2.17 7.01
CA VAL A 93 -8.69 -3.02 5.82
C VAL A 93 -8.80 -4.49 6.21
N LEU A 94 -7.89 -5.02 7.03
CA LEU A 94 -7.90 -6.43 7.44
C LEU A 94 -9.13 -6.83 8.26
N ARG A 95 -9.77 -5.90 8.95
CA ARG A 95 -11.06 -6.15 9.62
C ARG A 95 -12.21 -6.19 8.63
N GLY A 96 -12.28 -5.19 7.75
CA GLY A 96 -13.42 -5.01 6.83
C GLY A 96 -13.41 -5.97 5.65
N ILE A 97 -12.23 -6.31 5.13
CA ILE A 97 -12.11 -7.15 3.92
C ILE A 97 -12.60 -8.60 4.15
N LYS A 98 -12.76 -9.01 5.40
CA LYS A 98 -13.34 -10.32 5.77
C LYS A 98 -14.81 -10.49 5.36
N ALA A 99 -15.48 -9.42 4.95
CA ALA A 99 -16.81 -9.47 4.36
C ALA A 99 -16.81 -10.07 2.94
N PHE A 100 -15.65 -10.11 2.28
CA PHE A 100 -15.45 -10.72 0.96
C PHE A 100 -15.04 -12.19 1.11
N GLU A 101 -15.47 -13.04 0.17
CA GLU A 101 -15.20 -14.48 0.21
C GLU A 101 -13.72 -14.77 -0.03
N ASP A 102 -13.19 -14.27 -1.15
CA ASP A 102 -11.78 -14.39 -1.53
C ASP A 102 -11.15 -13.02 -1.73
N TYR A 103 -9.98 -12.82 -1.17
CA TYR A 103 -9.26 -11.56 -1.30
C TYR A 103 -7.75 -11.74 -1.16
N ARG A 104 -7.02 -10.78 -1.73
CA ARG A 104 -5.59 -10.60 -1.53
C ARG A 104 -5.30 -9.20 -1.01
N VAL A 105 -4.32 -9.10 -0.13
CA VAL A 105 -3.81 -7.82 0.37
C VAL A 105 -2.32 -7.76 0.10
N LEU A 106 -1.87 -6.72 -0.59
CA LEU A 106 -0.46 -6.39 -0.78
C LEU A 106 -0.14 -5.16 0.07
N VAL A 107 0.90 -5.24 0.89
CA VAL A 107 1.45 -4.12 1.65
C VAL A 107 2.92 -3.96 1.27
N MET A 108 3.31 -2.73 0.90
CA MET A 108 4.69 -2.39 0.55
C MET A 108 4.91 -0.89 0.59
N PRO A 109 6.14 -0.39 0.82
CA PRO A 109 6.53 0.94 0.37
C PRO A 109 6.73 0.95 -1.15
N ASP A 110 6.58 2.08 -1.79
CA ASP A 110 6.86 2.26 -3.21
C ASP A 110 8.36 2.48 -3.48
N HIS A 111 9.05 3.15 -2.56
CA HIS A 111 10.49 3.40 -2.57
C HIS A 111 11.01 3.66 -1.15
N PRO A 112 12.33 3.53 -0.91
CA PRO A 112 12.93 4.03 0.32
C PRO A 112 13.05 5.55 0.27
N THR A 113 12.88 6.19 1.45
CA THR A 113 13.19 7.61 1.69
C THR A 113 13.94 7.69 3.02
N PRO A 114 15.26 7.39 3.04
CA PRO A 114 16.03 7.39 4.28
C PRO A 114 16.09 8.77 4.94
N ILE A 115 15.92 8.82 6.25
CA ILE A 115 15.90 10.07 7.04
C ILE A 115 17.20 10.88 6.86
N GLU A 116 18.34 10.18 6.74
CA GLU A 116 19.64 10.81 6.58
C GLU A 116 19.82 11.44 5.19
N VAL A 117 19.23 10.81 4.17
CA VAL A 117 19.32 11.25 2.76
C VAL A 117 18.26 12.29 2.43
N ARG A 118 17.08 12.20 3.04
CA ARG A 118 15.93 13.10 2.84
C ARG A 118 15.43 13.18 1.40
N THR A 119 15.68 12.13 0.64
CA THR A 119 15.17 11.97 -0.73
C THR A 119 15.07 10.47 -1.05
N HIS A 120 14.42 10.15 -2.16
CA HIS A 120 14.25 8.77 -2.60
C HIS A 120 15.59 8.14 -2.96
N THR A 121 15.72 6.86 -2.70
CA THR A 121 16.85 6.01 -3.08
C THR A 121 16.36 4.79 -3.85
N ASP A 122 17.26 4.00 -4.43
CA ASP A 122 16.95 2.92 -5.38
C ASP A 122 17.14 1.51 -4.81
N GLU A 123 17.33 1.40 -3.49
CA GLU A 123 17.42 0.08 -2.86
C GLU A 123 16.10 -0.67 -2.96
N PRO A 124 16.16 -2.02 -2.99
CA PRO A 124 14.96 -2.85 -2.97
C PRO A 124 14.09 -2.60 -1.74
N VAL A 125 12.78 -2.66 -1.92
CA VAL A 125 11.82 -2.54 -0.82
C VAL A 125 11.17 -3.89 -0.49
N PRO A 126 10.81 -4.14 0.79
CA PRO A 126 10.07 -5.32 1.17
C PRO A 126 8.61 -5.23 0.72
N PHE A 127 8.01 -6.38 0.43
CA PHE A 127 6.57 -6.49 0.26
C PHE A 127 6.03 -7.74 0.93
N VAL A 128 4.75 -7.72 1.29
CA VAL A 128 4.03 -8.88 1.79
C VAL A 128 2.70 -9.01 1.07
N ILE A 129 2.38 -10.24 0.67
CA ILE A 129 1.08 -10.59 0.10
C ILE A 129 0.39 -11.59 1.02
N TYR A 130 -0.82 -11.25 1.43
CA TYR A 130 -1.74 -12.17 2.09
C TYR A 130 -2.80 -12.62 1.08
N ASP A 131 -3.02 -13.93 0.97
CA ASP A 131 -4.09 -14.53 0.17
C ASP A 131 -5.03 -15.31 1.12
N SER A 132 -6.30 -14.97 1.14
CA SER A 132 -7.30 -15.60 2.02
C SER A 132 -7.50 -17.09 1.74
N ARG A 133 -7.18 -17.54 0.52
CA ARG A 133 -7.28 -18.93 0.08
C ARG A 133 -6.09 -19.80 0.52
N GLU A 134 -4.97 -19.16 0.88
CA GLU A 134 -3.75 -19.86 1.28
C GLU A 134 -3.60 -19.92 2.79
N LYS A 135 -3.52 -21.12 3.36
CA LYS A 135 -3.25 -21.34 4.80
C LYS A 135 -1.75 -21.36 5.10
N LYS A 136 -0.97 -20.46 4.52
CA LYS A 136 0.45 -20.33 4.87
C LYS A 136 0.58 -19.59 6.20
N ASN A 137 1.15 -20.24 7.20
CA ASN A 137 1.43 -19.64 8.49
C ASN A 137 2.93 -19.29 8.55
N ASN A 138 3.27 -18.06 8.25
CA ASN A 138 4.63 -17.52 8.43
C ASN A 138 4.85 -17.21 9.92
N LYS A 139 5.04 -18.26 10.71
CA LYS A 139 5.19 -18.20 12.18
C LYS A 139 6.23 -17.14 12.58
N GLY A 140 5.76 -15.96 12.98
CA GLY A 140 6.57 -14.94 13.62
C GLY A 140 7.46 -14.10 12.71
N ALA A 141 7.28 -14.13 11.40
CA ALA A 141 7.97 -13.20 10.51
C ALA A 141 7.44 -11.77 10.72
N VAL A 142 8.34 -10.85 10.97
CA VAL A 142 8.04 -9.41 11.09
C VAL A 142 8.24 -8.76 9.73
N PHE A 143 7.32 -7.87 9.35
CA PHE A 143 7.47 -7.08 8.13
C PHE A 143 8.49 -5.96 8.37
N SER A 144 9.70 -6.13 7.87
CA SER A 144 10.80 -5.19 7.98
C SER A 144 11.78 -5.37 6.83
N GLU A 145 12.75 -4.48 6.68
CA GLU A 145 13.82 -4.58 5.69
C GLU A 145 14.71 -5.84 5.88
N GLU A 146 14.71 -6.45 7.05
CA GLU A 146 15.47 -7.69 7.32
C GLU A 146 15.03 -8.84 6.41
N ILE A 147 13.75 -8.85 5.97
CA ILE A 147 13.25 -9.88 5.06
C ILE A 147 13.92 -9.85 3.68
N LEU A 148 14.51 -8.75 3.25
CA LEU A 148 15.23 -8.64 1.98
C LEU A 148 16.41 -9.62 1.89
N ASN A 149 16.97 -10.00 3.04
CA ASN A 149 18.10 -10.93 3.17
C ASN A 149 17.69 -12.34 3.61
N ALA A 150 16.39 -12.59 3.84
CA ALA A 150 15.93 -13.89 4.30
C ALA A 150 15.96 -14.93 3.15
N GLU A 151 16.26 -16.19 3.50
CA GLU A 151 16.20 -17.28 2.54
C GLU A 151 14.76 -17.62 2.15
N GLY A 152 14.56 -17.95 0.87
CA GLY A 152 13.26 -18.40 0.35
C GLY A 152 12.24 -17.29 0.11
N VAL A 153 12.63 -16.02 0.24
CA VAL A 153 11.76 -14.89 -0.12
C VAL A 153 11.64 -14.74 -1.65
N VAL A 154 10.46 -14.35 -2.10
CA VAL A 154 10.23 -14.01 -3.51
C VAL A 154 10.95 -12.70 -3.83
N LYS A 155 11.74 -12.71 -4.91
CA LYS A 155 12.41 -11.51 -5.42
C LYS A 155 11.87 -11.17 -6.80
N ILE A 156 11.34 -9.96 -6.95
CA ILE A 156 10.84 -9.45 -8.22
C ILE A 156 11.85 -8.42 -8.74
N GLN A 157 12.47 -8.72 -9.87
CA GLN A 157 13.56 -7.90 -10.42
C GLN A 157 13.05 -6.61 -11.05
N HIS A 158 11.85 -6.63 -11.61
CA HIS A 158 11.26 -5.47 -12.26
C HIS A 158 9.92 -5.14 -11.60
N GLY A 159 9.80 -3.96 -10.99
CA GLY A 159 8.61 -3.56 -10.22
C GLY A 159 7.29 -3.71 -10.96
N HIS A 160 7.28 -3.53 -12.30
CA HIS A 160 6.07 -3.70 -13.10
C HIS A 160 5.55 -5.15 -13.17
N GLU A 161 6.36 -6.14 -12.82
CA GLU A 161 5.98 -7.57 -12.76
C GLU A 161 5.21 -7.90 -11.47
N LEU A 162 5.33 -7.05 -10.44
CA LEU A 162 4.65 -7.29 -9.16
C LEU A 162 3.13 -7.36 -9.32
N MET A 163 2.54 -6.54 -10.18
CA MET A 163 1.10 -6.57 -10.43
C MET A 163 0.66 -7.86 -11.13
N ASP A 164 1.46 -8.40 -12.06
CA ASP A 164 1.19 -9.70 -12.68
C ASP A 164 1.24 -10.81 -11.61
N TYR A 165 2.23 -10.76 -10.71
CA TYR A 165 2.37 -11.71 -9.62
C TYR A 165 1.22 -11.59 -8.59
N PHE A 166 0.81 -10.36 -8.24
CA PHE A 166 -0.27 -10.10 -7.28
C PHE A 166 -1.64 -10.53 -7.80
N ILE A 167 -1.93 -10.28 -9.08
CA ILE A 167 -3.26 -10.56 -9.66
C ILE A 167 -3.40 -12.04 -10.05
N ARG A 168 -2.36 -12.64 -10.61
CA ARG A 168 -2.43 -14.01 -11.16
C ARG A 168 -2.00 -15.09 -10.16
N GLY A 169 -1.19 -14.73 -9.17
CA GLY A 169 -0.76 -15.55 -8.03
C GLY A 169 0.25 -16.56 -8.36
#